data_17fc269bf712e8edfc8cd59db6fe9dc2
#
_entry.id   17fc269bf712e8edfc8cd59db6fe9dc2
#
_cell.length_a   1.000
_cell.length_b   1.000
_cell.length_c   1.000
_cell.angle_alpha   90.00
_cell.angle_beta   90.00
_cell.angle_gamma   90.00
#
_symmetry.space_group_name_H-M   'P 1'
#
loop_
_entity.id
_entity.type
_entity.pdbx_description
1 polymer ?
#
loop_
_entity_poly.entity_id
_entity_poly.type
_entity_poly.pdbx_seq_one_letter_code
_entity_poly.pdbx_strand_id
1 'polypeptide(L)'
;QRQMCIRDRDQINERMKQLRALSQSLHCLVLTVTQTDAAAYKTRVITRSNFSDDKRKLAHVTGMVGLNQTDEEKELGVMRLNWVVRREGAFTETTCVNVAGCLALGTPAIVSCW
;
A
#
# COMPACT_ATOMS: atom_id res chain seq x y z
N GLN A 1 -8.27 -20.56 -15.35
CA GLN A 1 -8.05 -19.21 -14.81
C GLN A 1 -7.89 -19.19 -13.29
N ARG A 2 -8.71 -19.97 -12.55
CA ARG A 2 -8.56 -20.08 -11.09
C ARG A 2 -7.19 -20.62 -10.66
N GLN A 3 -6.69 -21.63 -11.39
CA GLN A 3 -5.37 -22.20 -11.11
C GLN A 3 -4.24 -21.21 -11.35
N MET A 4 -4.35 -20.38 -12.39
CA MET A 4 -3.38 -19.32 -12.66
C MET A 4 -3.39 -18.26 -11.55
N CYS A 5 -4.58 -17.83 -11.10
CA CYS A 5 -4.70 -16.86 -10.01
C CYS A 5 -4.12 -17.39 -8.69
N ILE A 6 -4.36 -18.66 -8.37
CA ILE A 6 -3.81 -19.29 -7.17
C ILE A 6 -2.29 -19.38 -7.26
N ARG A 7 -1.78 -19.78 -8.42
CA ARG A 7 -0.33 -19.85 -8.66
C ARG A 7 0.32 -18.50 -8.54
N ASP A 8 -0.29 -17.46 -9.10
CA ASP A 8 0.21 -16.10 -9.02
C ASP A 8 0.24 -15.58 -7.58
N ARG A 9 -0.80 -15.87 -6.80
CA ARG A 9 -0.85 -15.53 -5.38
C ARG A 9 0.26 -16.20 -4.59
N ASP A 10 0.51 -17.47 -4.85
CA ASP A 10 1.58 -18.23 -4.18
C ASP A 10 2.95 -17.69 -4.57
N GLN A 11 3.15 -17.31 -5.84
CA GLN A 11 4.38 -16.69 -6.30
C GLN A 11 4.60 -15.33 -5.63
N ILE A 12 3.58 -14.50 -5.54
CA ILE A 12 3.67 -13.20 -4.86
C ILE A 12 4.00 -13.39 -3.38
N ASN A 13 3.33 -14.33 -2.72
CA ASN A 13 3.59 -14.63 -1.32
C ASN A 13 5.04 -15.08 -1.10
N GLU A 14 5.56 -15.94 -1.97
CA GLU A 14 6.93 -16.42 -1.92
C GLU A 14 7.94 -15.29 -2.14
N ARG A 15 7.67 -14.40 -3.10
CA ARG A 15 8.51 -13.22 -3.33
C ARG A 15 8.54 -12.29 -2.12
N MET A 16 7.40 -12.09 -1.48
CA MET A 16 7.32 -11.27 -0.27
C MET A 16 8.16 -11.86 0.88
N LYS A 17 8.13 -13.19 1.04
CA LYS A 17 9.00 -13.89 2.00
C LYS A 17 10.48 -13.67 1.69
N GLN A 18 10.85 -13.79 0.41
CA GLN A 18 12.22 -13.60 -0.04
C GLN A 18 12.71 -12.17 0.20
N LEU A 19 11.87 -11.17 -0.08
CA LEU A 19 12.19 -9.76 0.17
C LEU A 19 12.40 -9.49 1.66
N ARG A 20 11.56 -10.08 2.51
CA ARG A 20 11.72 -9.95 3.96
C ARG A 20 13.04 -10.58 4.43
N ALA A 21 13.34 -11.79 3.95
CA ALA A 21 14.59 -12.49 4.28
C ALA A 21 15.81 -11.67 3.83
N LEU A 22 15.73 -11.06 2.64
CA LEU A 22 16.79 -10.19 2.12
C LEU A 22 16.98 -8.97 3.01
N SER A 23 15.91 -8.30 3.38
CA SER A 23 15.94 -7.16 4.29
C SER A 23 16.63 -7.51 5.61
N GLN A 24 16.30 -8.65 6.18
CA GLN A 24 16.86 -9.10 7.45
C GLN A 24 18.34 -9.50 7.32
N SER A 25 18.71 -10.19 6.24
CA SER A 25 20.09 -10.66 6.06
C SER A 25 21.06 -9.53 5.71
N LEU A 26 20.61 -8.53 4.96
CA LEU A 26 21.43 -7.39 4.55
C LEU A 26 21.26 -6.16 5.45
N HIS A 27 20.39 -6.22 6.45
CA HIS A 27 20.08 -5.08 7.33
C HIS A 27 19.71 -3.84 6.52
N CYS A 28 18.85 -3.98 5.51
CA CYS A 28 18.44 -2.89 4.63
C CYS A 28 16.94 -2.73 4.58
N LEU A 29 16.50 -1.53 4.20
CA LEU A 29 15.10 -1.27 3.90
C LEU A 29 14.77 -1.80 2.50
N VAL A 30 13.71 -2.58 2.39
CA VAL A 30 13.13 -2.99 1.11
C VAL A 30 11.78 -2.30 0.95
N LEU A 31 11.65 -1.49 -0.07
CA LEU A 31 10.42 -0.77 -0.40
C LEU A 31 9.84 -1.33 -1.70
N THR A 32 8.58 -1.71 -1.68
CA THR A 32 7.88 -2.24 -2.85
C THR A 32 6.44 -1.74 -2.89
N VAL A 33 5.75 -2.01 -3.98
CA VAL A 33 4.36 -1.61 -4.16
C VAL A 33 3.50 -2.82 -4.49
N THR A 34 2.22 -2.75 -4.13
CA THR A 34 1.23 -3.76 -4.47
C THR A 34 -0.11 -3.09 -4.75
N GLN A 35 -0.99 -3.79 -5.43
CA GLN A 35 -2.33 -3.30 -5.72
C GLN A 35 -3.34 -3.85 -4.72
N THR A 36 -4.39 -3.08 -4.50
CA THR A 36 -5.56 -3.51 -3.74
C THR A 36 -6.52 -4.29 -4.62
N ASP A 37 -7.53 -4.91 -4.02
CA ASP A 37 -8.61 -5.55 -4.77
C ASP A 37 -9.57 -4.50 -5.37
N ALA A 38 -10.52 -4.97 -6.19
CA ALA A 38 -11.47 -4.08 -6.88
C ALA A 38 -12.41 -3.35 -5.90
N ALA A 39 -12.66 -3.91 -4.73
CA ALA A 39 -13.52 -3.28 -3.73
C ALA A 39 -12.91 -1.98 -3.19
N ALA A 40 -11.59 -1.83 -3.25
CA ALA A 40 -10.91 -0.62 -2.81
C ALA A 40 -11.31 0.63 -3.60
N TYR A 41 -11.72 0.47 -4.87
CA TYR A 41 -12.18 1.59 -5.68
C TYR A 41 -13.44 2.26 -5.16
N LYS A 42 -14.22 1.55 -4.35
CA LYS A 42 -15.47 2.05 -3.76
C LYS A 42 -15.28 2.58 -2.35
N THR A 43 -14.11 2.39 -1.76
CA THR A 43 -13.84 2.83 -0.40
C THR A 43 -13.09 4.15 -0.41
N ARG A 44 -13.36 4.97 0.59
CA ARG A 44 -12.68 6.25 0.76
C ARG A 44 -11.26 6.10 1.28
N VAL A 45 -11.04 5.09 2.12
CA VAL A 45 -9.75 4.80 2.75
C VAL A 45 -9.45 3.32 2.61
N ILE A 46 -8.26 3.00 2.14
CA ILE A 46 -7.78 1.62 2.02
C ILE A 46 -7.51 1.06 3.41
N THR A 47 -8.07 -0.11 3.71
CA THR A 47 -7.85 -0.84 4.96
C THR A 47 -7.37 -2.25 4.66
N ARG A 48 -7.08 -3.03 5.70
CA ARG A 48 -6.68 -4.44 5.55
C ARG A 48 -7.70 -5.27 4.79
N SER A 49 -8.98 -4.94 4.90
CA SER A 49 -10.04 -5.67 4.20
C SER A 49 -9.94 -5.54 2.67
N ASN A 50 -9.27 -4.53 2.16
CA ASN A 50 -9.06 -4.33 0.72
C ASN A 50 -7.97 -5.23 0.11
N PHE A 51 -7.42 -6.14 0.90
CA PHE A 51 -6.48 -7.17 0.47
C PHE A 51 -7.07 -8.57 0.70
N SER A 52 -8.39 -8.69 0.59
CA SER A 52 -9.12 -9.94 0.86
C SER A 52 -8.68 -11.10 -0.03
N ASP A 53 -8.21 -10.81 -1.23
CA ASP A 53 -7.77 -11.84 -2.18
C ASP A 53 -6.51 -12.57 -1.69
N ASP A 54 -5.62 -11.89 -1.00
CA ASP A 54 -4.45 -12.54 -0.42
C ASP A 54 -3.92 -11.76 0.79
N LYS A 55 -4.49 -12.08 1.95
CA LYS A 55 -4.05 -11.49 3.23
C LYS A 55 -2.64 -11.92 3.65
N ARG A 56 -2.09 -12.95 3.02
CA ARG A 56 -0.73 -13.41 3.32
C ARG A 56 0.32 -12.34 3.04
N LYS A 57 0.04 -11.44 2.09
CA LYS A 57 0.93 -10.30 1.82
C LYS A 57 1.17 -9.44 3.06
N LEU A 58 0.12 -9.25 3.87
CA LEU A 58 0.19 -8.41 5.06
C LEU A 58 1.06 -9.01 6.16
N ALA A 59 1.22 -10.34 6.17
CA ALA A 59 2.02 -11.04 7.17
C ALA A 59 3.52 -10.80 7.01
N HIS A 60 3.97 -10.46 5.81
CA HIS A 60 5.40 -10.31 5.50
C HIS A 60 5.92 -8.89 5.54
N VAL A 61 5.03 -7.90 5.66
CA VAL A 61 5.44 -6.49 5.69
C VAL A 61 5.49 -5.97 7.12
N THR A 62 6.43 -5.07 7.39
CA THR A 62 6.55 -4.41 8.68
C THR A 62 5.77 -3.09 8.71
N GLY A 63 5.53 -2.51 7.57
CA GLY A 63 4.69 -1.33 7.41
C GLY A 63 4.08 -1.29 6.03
N MET A 64 2.86 -0.81 5.93
CA MET A 64 2.17 -0.62 4.66
C MET A 64 1.38 0.68 4.72
N VAL A 65 1.60 1.52 3.74
CA VAL A 65 0.92 2.81 3.60
C VAL A 65 -0.05 2.72 2.43
N GLY A 66 -1.29 3.08 2.67
CA GLY A 66 -2.30 3.20 1.64
C GLY A 66 -2.25 4.56 0.98
N LEU A 67 -2.36 4.58 -0.33
CA LEU A 67 -2.45 5.79 -1.13
C LEU A 67 -3.90 5.94 -1.58
N ASN A 68 -4.55 7.00 -1.14
CA ASN A 68 -5.97 7.23 -1.40
C ASN A 68 -6.15 8.53 -2.17
N GLN A 69 -6.92 8.48 -3.24
CA GLN A 69 -7.21 9.67 -4.04
C GLN A 69 -8.54 9.50 -4.76
N THR A 70 -9.42 10.48 -4.63
CA THR A 70 -10.63 10.60 -5.46
C THR A 70 -10.29 11.35 -6.73
N ASP A 71 -11.20 11.31 -7.72
CA ASP A 71 -11.02 12.07 -8.96
C ASP A 71 -10.94 13.57 -8.70
N GLU A 72 -11.72 14.08 -7.75
CA GLU A 72 -11.69 15.48 -7.35
C GLU A 72 -10.36 15.85 -6.72
N GLU A 73 -9.85 15.00 -5.83
CA GLU A 73 -8.55 15.19 -5.19
C GLU A 73 -7.42 15.16 -6.22
N LYS A 74 -7.53 14.31 -7.23
CA LYS A 74 -6.56 14.24 -8.32
C LYS A 74 -6.48 15.56 -9.09
N GLU A 75 -7.62 16.18 -9.36
CA GLU A 75 -7.68 17.49 -10.03
C GLU A 75 -7.03 18.59 -9.17
N LEU A 76 -7.19 18.51 -7.85
CA LEU A 76 -6.61 19.46 -6.91
C LEU A 76 -5.14 19.17 -6.58
N GLY A 77 -4.60 18.06 -7.02
CA GLY A 77 -3.23 17.65 -6.67
C GLY A 77 -3.07 17.22 -5.22
N VAL A 78 -4.13 16.67 -4.61
CA VAL A 78 -4.14 16.23 -3.21
C VAL A 78 -4.28 14.70 -3.16
N MET A 79 -3.61 14.09 -2.21
CA MET A 79 -3.70 12.66 -1.93
C MET A 79 -3.75 12.45 -0.43
N ARG A 80 -4.36 11.36 0.02
CA ARG A 80 -4.43 11.01 1.44
C ARG A 80 -3.64 9.73 1.68
N LEU A 81 -2.82 9.74 2.71
CA LEU A 81 -2.02 8.58 3.12
C LEU A 81 -2.54 8.06 4.46
N ASN A 82 -2.64 6.76 4.60
CA ASN A 82 -2.99 6.12 5.87
C ASN A 82 -2.12 4.89 6.13
N TRP A 83 -2.00 4.51 7.39
CA TRP A 83 -1.37 3.25 7.75
C TRP A 83 -2.36 2.09 7.53
N VAL A 84 -1.97 1.11 6.75
CA VAL A 84 -2.69 -0.15 6.60
C VAL A 84 -2.11 -1.21 7.54
N VAL A 85 -0.77 -1.27 7.62
CA VAL A 85 -0.05 -2.14 8.55
C VAL A 85 1.06 -1.33 9.21
N ARG A 86 1.19 -1.46 10.50
CA ARG A 86 2.31 -0.92 11.26
C ARG A 86 2.58 -1.85 12.43
N ARG A 87 3.71 -2.55 12.40
CA ARG A 87 4.03 -3.54 13.44
C ARG A 87 4.50 -2.91 14.73
N GLU A 88 5.14 -1.76 14.66
CA GLU A 88 5.62 -1.05 15.84
C GLU A 88 4.79 0.21 16.07
N GLY A 89 4.23 0.32 17.26
CA GLY A 89 3.40 1.45 17.67
C GLY A 89 1.93 1.28 17.31
N ALA A 90 1.10 2.09 17.94
CA ALA A 90 -0.34 2.12 17.71
C ALA A 90 -0.68 2.96 16.48
N PHE A 91 -1.75 2.58 15.78
CA PHE A 91 -2.28 3.35 14.66
C PHE A 91 -3.77 3.11 14.48
N THR A 92 -4.44 4.03 13.79
CA THR A 92 -5.82 3.89 13.37
C THR A 92 -5.87 3.90 11.85
N GLU A 93 -6.44 2.86 11.24
CA GLU A 93 -6.49 2.70 9.79
C GLU A 93 -7.20 3.85 9.07
N THR A 94 -8.14 4.49 9.73
CA THR A 94 -8.95 5.57 9.14
C THR A 94 -8.33 6.96 9.26
N THR A 95 -7.27 7.11 10.05
CA THR A 95 -6.58 8.39 10.19
C THR A 95 -5.68 8.64 8.99
N CYS A 96 -5.91 9.73 8.29
CA CYS A 96 -5.18 10.10 7.08
C CYS A 96 -4.34 11.34 7.27
N VAL A 97 -3.20 11.37 6.59
CA VAL A 97 -2.41 12.58 6.38
C VAL A 97 -2.67 13.03 4.95
N ASN A 98 -3.01 14.28 4.76
CA ASN A 98 -3.18 14.86 3.43
C ASN A 98 -1.83 15.32 2.90
N VAL A 99 -1.56 15.04 1.63
CA VAL A 99 -0.34 15.50 0.97
C VAL A 99 -0.72 16.20 -0.32
N ALA A 100 -0.05 17.29 -0.61
CA ALA A 100 -0.20 18.04 -1.85
C ALA A 100 1.03 17.83 -2.72
N GLY A 101 0.82 17.62 -4.00
CA GLY A 101 1.85 17.44 -4.99
C GLY A 101 1.28 17.56 -6.38
N CYS A 102 2.12 17.63 -7.40
CA CYS A 102 1.66 17.72 -8.79
C CYS A 102 2.25 16.58 -9.62
N LEU A 103 1.59 15.43 -9.58
CA LEU A 103 2.00 14.26 -10.36
C LEU A 103 1.85 14.48 -11.87
N ALA A 104 0.96 15.40 -12.29
CA ALA A 104 0.75 15.74 -13.69
C ALA A 104 2.01 16.31 -14.35
N LEU A 105 2.89 16.91 -13.58
CA LEU A 105 4.17 17.43 -14.08
C LEU A 105 5.27 16.35 -14.14
N GLY A 106 4.94 15.10 -13.79
CA GLY A 106 5.91 14.02 -13.79
C GLY A 106 6.95 14.10 -12.67
N THR A 107 6.77 15.01 -11.73
CA THR A 107 7.68 15.17 -10.58
C THR A 107 6.94 14.73 -9.32
N PRO A 108 7.22 13.53 -8.78
CA PRO A 108 6.52 13.02 -7.61
C PRO A 108 7.09 13.61 -6.31
N ALA A 109 6.99 14.91 -6.16
CA ALA A 109 7.44 15.61 -4.97
C ALA A 109 6.25 16.02 -4.11
N ILE A 110 6.37 15.82 -2.80
CA ILE A 110 5.38 16.32 -1.84
C ILE A 110 5.74 17.78 -1.54
N VAL A 111 4.79 18.68 -1.82
CA VAL A 111 4.97 20.12 -1.59
C VAL A 111 4.53 20.51 -0.19
N SER A 112 3.47 19.87 0.31
CA SER A 112 2.90 20.18 1.63
C SER A 112 2.20 18.96 2.20
N CYS A 113 2.08 18.88 3.52
CA CYS A 113 1.29 17.84 4.20
C CYS A 113 0.59 18.43 5.43
N TRP A 114 -0.60 17.87 5.74
CA TRP A 114 -1.41 18.30 6.90
C TRP A 114 -2.38 17.22 7.37
#